data_018e1191b3c88f8c5bd26266bce095be
#
_entry.id   018e1191b3c88f8c5bd26266bce095be
#
_cell.length_a   1.000
_cell.length_b   1.000
_cell.length_c   1.000
_cell.angle_alpha   90.00
_cell.angle_beta   90.00
_cell.angle_gamma   90.00
#
_symmetry.space_group_name_H-M   'P 1'
#
loop_
_entity.id
_entity.type
_entity.pdbx_description
1 polymer ?
#
loop_
_entity_poly.entity_id
_entity_poly.type
_entity_poly.pdbx_seq_one_letter_code
_entity_poly.pdbx_strand_id
1 'polypeptide(L)'
;MSLQSLLDLTGRVALVTGGSRGLGLQIAEGLGEMGARVALTARKKEELDEACEHLDQHGIQAVGIPCDMQDAKAIPAMVQEAIDDLGPIDILVNNAGTTWGANIEEHPLEAWLKVMNLNLTAMFVTTQEVGRRCMLPRKHGKIINIASILGLVAGAERERPGTIGYNTSKGGVISFTRTVAAEWAQHNINVNAIAPGFFPTKMTKGLLEILGDKAASKAPLNRVGGPEDLKGLAVLFASDASAFITGQVVAVDGGATII
;
A
#
# COMPACT_ATOMS: atom_id res chain seq x y z
N MET A 1 13.36 6.04 25.44
CA MET A 1 12.91 6.81 24.27
C MET A 1 11.51 7.33 24.55
N SER A 2 11.17 8.54 24.10
CA SER A 2 9.78 9.06 24.18
C SER A 2 8.94 8.44 23.05
N LEU A 3 7.60 8.48 23.16
CA LEU A 3 6.73 8.03 22.10
C LEU A 3 6.93 8.86 20.82
N GLN A 4 7.17 10.16 20.95
CA GLN A 4 7.48 11.03 19.82
C GLN A 4 8.73 10.57 19.09
N SER A 5 9.84 10.24 19.81
CA SER A 5 11.05 9.73 19.18
C SER A 5 10.90 8.34 18.54
N LEU A 6 9.96 7.53 19.03
CA LEU A 6 9.66 6.23 18.42
C LEU A 6 8.87 6.35 17.11
N LEU A 7 8.06 7.41 16.97
CA LEU A 7 7.26 7.68 15.78
C LEU A 7 7.98 8.60 14.75
N ASP A 8 9.10 9.19 15.13
CA ASP A 8 9.89 10.09 14.29
C ASP A 8 10.51 9.35 13.09
N LEU A 9 10.25 9.85 11.90
CA LEU A 9 10.78 9.32 10.63
C LEU A 9 11.82 10.25 10.00
N THR A 10 12.31 11.27 10.73
CA THR A 10 13.34 12.20 10.24
C THR A 10 14.57 11.43 9.75
N GLY A 11 15.01 11.76 8.53
CA GLY A 11 16.12 11.10 7.87
C GLY A 11 15.80 9.76 7.20
N ARG A 12 14.59 9.21 7.34
CA ARG A 12 14.15 8.00 6.65
C ARG A 12 13.70 8.31 5.22
N VAL A 13 13.87 7.34 4.34
CA VAL A 13 13.38 7.37 2.95
C VAL A 13 12.26 6.37 2.77
N ALA A 14 11.11 6.82 2.30
CA ALA A 14 9.96 5.98 1.99
C ALA A 14 9.74 5.89 0.46
N LEU A 15 9.59 4.68 -0.07
CA LEU A 15 9.11 4.44 -1.43
C LEU A 15 7.66 3.99 -1.37
N VAL A 16 6.75 4.74 -2.04
CA VAL A 16 5.31 4.44 -2.08
C VAL A 16 4.88 4.13 -3.51
N THR A 17 4.55 2.87 -3.79
CA THR A 17 4.05 2.48 -5.12
C THR A 17 2.58 2.86 -5.28
N GLY A 18 2.20 3.41 -6.45
CA GLY A 18 0.86 3.95 -6.67
C GLY A 18 0.58 5.16 -5.78
N GLY A 19 1.61 5.99 -5.52
CA GLY A 19 1.58 7.10 -4.58
C GLY A 19 0.99 8.40 -5.11
N SER A 20 0.65 8.49 -6.40
CA SER A 20 0.18 9.76 -7.00
C SER A 20 -1.21 10.20 -6.56
N ARG A 21 -1.98 9.35 -5.88
CA ARG A 21 -3.35 9.66 -5.43
C ARG A 21 -3.90 8.62 -4.45
N GLY A 22 -5.09 8.92 -3.89
CA GLY A 22 -5.87 8.00 -3.06
C GLY A 22 -5.08 7.51 -1.84
N LEU A 23 -5.19 6.21 -1.52
CA LEU A 23 -4.58 5.65 -0.31
C LEU A 23 -3.05 5.81 -0.28
N GLY A 24 -2.39 5.67 -1.43
CA GLY A 24 -0.93 5.82 -1.53
C GLY A 24 -0.48 7.23 -1.19
N LEU A 25 -1.18 8.26 -1.69
CA LEU A 25 -0.87 9.66 -1.38
C LEU A 25 -1.15 9.99 0.09
N GLN A 26 -2.28 9.53 0.64
CA GLN A 26 -2.60 9.71 2.07
C GLN A 26 -1.53 9.10 2.99
N ILE A 27 -1.05 7.89 2.66
CA ILE A 27 0.03 7.24 3.41
C ILE A 27 1.34 8.03 3.24
N ALA A 28 1.67 8.45 2.02
CA ALA A 28 2.87 9.25 1.74
C ALA A 28 2.88 10.56 2.53
N GLU A 29 1.74 11.25 2.58
CA GLU A 29 1.54 12.46 3.38
C GLU A 29 1.78 12.19 4.87
N GLY A 30 1.14 11.14 5.45
CA GLY A 30 1.34 10.81 6.86
C GLY A 30 2.80 10.43 7.20
N LEU A 31 3.52 9.74 6.32
CA LEU A 31 4.94 9.45 6.50
C LEU A 31 5.79 10.73 6.43
N GLY A 32 5.47 11.63 5.49
CA GLY A 32 6.15 12.92 5.33
C GLY A 32 5.91 13.87 6.50
N GLU A 33 4.68 13.95 7.02
CA GLU A 33 4.35 14.72 8.23
C GLU A 33 5.20 14.31 9.44
N MET A 34 5.65 13.05 9.48
CA MET A 34 6.55 12.53 10.51
C MET A 34 8.04 12.65 10.14
N GLY A 35 8.38 13.36 9.06
CA GLY A 35 9.75 13.70 8.68
C GLY A 35 10.41 12.78 7.65
N ALA A 36 9.70 11.82 7.06
CA ALA A 36 10.24 11.00 5.99
C ALA A 36 10.35 11.80 4.67
N ARG A 37 11.40 11.53 3.89
CA ARG A 37 11.48 11.91 2.47
C ARG A 37 10.79 10.83 1.65
N VAL A 38 10.01 11.21 0.64
CA VAL A 38 9.10 10.28 -0.04
C VAL A 38 9.39 10.19 -1.54
N ALA A 39 9.65 8.98 -2.04
CA ALA A 39 9.61 8.67 -3.47
C ALA A 39 8.22 8.10 -3.80
N LEU A 40 7.53 8.73 -4.73
CA LEU A 40 6.25 8.27 -5.27
C LEU A 40 6.46 7.64 -6.63
N THR A 41 5.83 6.49 -6.90
CA THR A 41 5.78 5.98 -8.26
C THR A 41 4.37 5.75 -8.75
N ALA A 42 4.13 6.10 -10.01
CA ALA A 42 2.89 5.87 -10.76
C ALA A 42 3.20 5.93 -12.27
N ARG A 43 2.20 5.62 -13.11
CA ARG A 43 2.39 5.58 -14.57
C ARG A 43 2.44 6.97 -15.22
N LYS A 44 1.70 7.93 -14.67
CA LYS A 44 1.51 9.25 -15.28
C LYS A 44 2.35 10.28 -14.55
N LYS A 45 3.24 10.91 -15.31
CA LYS A 45 4.11 11.95 -14.78
C LYS A 45 3.31 13.14 -14.22
N GLU A 46 2.28 13.55 -14.92
CA GLU A 46 1.44 14.70 -14.52
C GLU A 46 0.78 14.45 -13.16
N GLU A 47 0.23 13.23 -12.92
CA GLU A 47 -0.36 12.88 -11.63
C GLU A 47 0.69 12.78 -10.50
N LEU A 48 1.97 12.49 -10.83
CA LEU A 48 3.07 12.52 -9.87
C LEU A 48 3.51 13.94 -9.56
N ASP A 49 3.59 14.80 -10.58
CA ASP A 49 3.96 16.21 -10.41
C ASP A 49 2.94 16.92 -9.49
N GLU A 50 1.63 16.71 -9.73
CA GLU A 50 0.55 17.22 -8.87
C GLU A 50 0.67 16.69 -7.42
N ALA A 51 1.01 15.41 -7.24
CA ALA A 51 1.17 14.81 -5.91
C ALA A 51 2.40 15.36 -5.18
N CYS A 52 3.51 15.56 -5.88
CA CYS A 52 4.72 16.16 -5.31
C CYS A 52 4.48 17.61 -4.92
N GLU A 53 3.78 18.41 -5.76
CA GLU A 53 3.39 19.78 -5.43
C GLU A 53 2.48 19.82 -4.19
N HIS A 54 1.49 18.91 -4.10
CA HIS A 54 0.65 18.79 -2.91
C HIS A 54 1.49 18.51 -1.65
N LEU A 55 2.43 17.58 -1.70
CA LEU A 55 3.30 17.26 -0.56
C LEU A 55 4.23 18.41 -0.20
N ASP A 56 4.79 19.13 -1.19
CA ASP A 56 5.65 20.31 -0.98
C ASP A 56 4.90 21.43 -0.25
N GLN A 57 3.62 21.68 -0.59
CA GLN A 57 2.76 22.62 0.11
C GLN A 57 2.57 22.28 1.60
N HIS A 58 2.79 21.02 2.00
CA HIS A 58 2.80 20.57 3.39
C HIS A 58 4.21 20.47 3.98
N GLY A 59 5.23 20.99 3.29
CA GLY A 59 6.63 20.97 3.73
C GLY A 59 7.28 19.57 3.66
N ILE A 60 6.73 18.67 2.85
CA ILE A 60 7.20 17.29 2.70
C ILE A 60 8.06 17.18 1.45
N GLN A 61 9.32 16.75 1.60
CA GLN A 61 10.21 16.50 0.48
C GLN A 61 9.77 15.23 -0.27
N ALA A 62 9.35 15.39 -1.54
CA ALA A 62 8.92 14.28 -2.37
C ALA A 62 9.52 14.32 -3.77
N VAL A 63 9.71 13.13 -4.38
CA VAL A 63 10.09 12.96 -5.78
C VAL A 63 9.12 12.01 -6.47
N GLY A 64 8.79 12.28 -7.73
CA GLY A 64 7.87 11.49 -8.53
C GLY A 64 8.59 10.71 -9.62
N ILE A 65 8.57 9.39 -9.58
CA ILE A 65 9.26 8.49 -10.52
C ILE A 65 8.24 7.76 -11.39
N PRO A 66 8.13 8.08 -12.69
CA PRO A 66 7.22 7.40 -13.60
C PRO A 66 7.61 5.94 -13.80
N CYS A 67 6.68 5.00 -13.53
CA CYS A 67 6.90 3.59 -13.76
C CYS A 67 5.55 2.87 -14.00
N ASP A 68 5.47 2.05 -15.05
CA ASP A 68 4.38 1.08 -15.17
C ASP A 68 4.74 -0.18 -14.39
N MET A 69 4.17 -0.31 -13.22
CA MET A 69 4.37 -1.47 -12.35
C MET A 69 3.85 -2.80 -12.95
N GLN A 70 3.11 -2.76 -14.07
CA GLN A 70 2.77 -3.96 -14.86
C GLN A 70 3.99 -4.53 -15.60
N ASP A 71 4.97 -3.70 -15.91
CA ASP A 71 6.25 -4.13 -16.46
C ASP A 71 7.25 -4.40 -15.34
N ALA A 72 7.33 -5.65 -14.94
CA ALA A 72 8.25 -6.07 -13.87
C ALA A 72 9.72 -5.76 -14.20
N LYS A 73 10.09 -5.60 -15.50
CA LYS A 73 11.47 -5.27 -15.93
C LYS A 73 11.81 -3.79 -15.69
N ALA A 74 10.80 -2.92 -15.60
CA ALA A 74 11.01 -1.50 -15.31
C ALA A 74 11.26 -1.23 -13.81
N ILE A 75 10.82 -2.13 -12.92
CA ILE A 75 10.88 -1.93 -11.46
C ILE A 75 12.32 -1.75 -10.93
N PRO A 76 13.33 -2.54 -11.35
CA PRO A 76 14.71 -2.36 -10.88
C PRO A 76 15.29 -0.98 -11.18
N ALA A 77 14.96 -0.39 -12.33
CA ALA A 77 15.40 0.96 -12.70
C ALA A 77 14.71 2.03 -11.84
N MET A 78 13.40 1.91 -11.63
CA MET A 78 12.62 2.79 -10.75
C MET A 78 13.15 2.77 -9.30
N VAL A 79 13.48 1.60 -8.77
CA VAL A 79 14.07 1.48 -7.43
C VAL A 79 15.45 2.13 -7.37
N GLN A 80 16.26 2.00 -8.44
CA GLN A 80 17.57 2.64 -8.49
C GLN A 80 17.44 4.18 -8.52
N GLU A 81 16.53 4.71 -9.34
CA GLU A 81 16.26 6.16 -9.42
C GLU A 81 15.83 6.71 -8.04
N ALA A 82 14.94 6.01 -7.31
CA ALA A 82 14.57 6.41 -5.95
C ALA A 82 15.78 6.45 -4.99
N ILE A 83 16.71 5.51 -5.14
CA ILE A 83 17.94 5.47 -4.32
C ILE A 83 18.89 6.61 -4.71
N ASP A 84 19.02 6.90 -5.98
CA ASP A 84 19.91 7.97 -6.49
C ASP A 84 19.41 9.35 -6.04
N ASP A 85 18.09 9.57 -6.03
CA ASP A 85 17.47 10.86 -5.67
C ASP A 85 17.43 11.10 -4.16
N LEU A 86 17.05 10.08 -3.36
CA LEU A 86 16.77 10.25 -1.94
C LEU A 86 17.70 9.44 -1.00
N GLY A 87 18.48 8.53 -1.55
CA GLY A 87 19.29 7.61 -0.78
C GLY A 87 18.60 6.29 -0.47
N PRO A 88 19.23 5.43 0.35
CA PRO A 88 18.75 4.09 0.62
C PRO A 88 17.35 4.08 1.23
N ILE A 89 16.47 3.23 0.69
CA ILE A 89 15.08 3.11 1.11
C ILE A 89 15.00 2.39 2.47
N ASP A 90 14.37 3.03 3.45
CA ASP A 90 14.10 2.50 4.79
C ASP A 90 12.70 1.91 4.91
N ILE A 91 11.73 2.50 4.20
CA ILE A 91 10.31 2.19 4.27
C ILE A 91 9.81 1.90 2.86
N LEU A 92 9.20 0.73 2.67
CA LEU A 92 8.53 0.36 1.42
C LEU A 92 7.04 0.23 1.65
N VAL A 93 6.23 1.00 0.89
CA VAL A 93 4.78 0.87 0.87
C VAL A 93 4.36 0.29 -0.48
N ASN A 94 4.01 -0.99 -0.49
CA ASN A 94 3.44 -1.69 -1.64
C ASN A 94 1.93 -1.40 -1.73
N ASN A 95 1.57 -0.30 -2.40
CA ASN A 95 0.18 0.13 -2.53
C ASN A 95 -0.36 0.01 -3.96
N ALA A 96 0.49 -0.01 -4.99
CA ALA A 96 0.04 -0.15 -6.38
C ALA A 96 -0.88 -1.36 -6.55
N GLY A 97 -2.03 -1.15 -7.19
CA GLY A 97 -2.99 -2.22 -7.37
C GLY A 97 -4.10 -1.87 -8.35
N THR A 98 -4.82 -2.90 -8.79
CA THR A 98 -5.99 -2.78 -9.67
C THR A 98 -7.02 -3.86 -9.33
N THR A 99 -8.23 -3.69 -9.83
CA THR A 99 -9.31 -4.67 -9.71
C THR A 99 -9.97 -4.91 -11.06
N TRP A 100 -10.69 -6.01 -11.15
CA TRP A 100 -11.57 -6.33 -12.27
C TRP A 100 -12.78 -7.08 -11.75
N GLY A 101 -13.97 -6.74 -12.23
CA GLY A 101 -15.24 -7.37 -11.85
C GLY A 101 -15.81 -8.19 -13.01
N ALA A 102 -16.03 -9.50 -12.77
CA ALA A 102 -16.77 -10.41 -13.64
C ALA A 102 -17.23 -11.62 -12.82
N ASN A 103 -18.28 -12.31 -13.26
CA ASN A 103 -18.63 -13.64 -12.71
C ASN A 103 -17.49 -14.61 -13.02
N ILE A 104 -17.28 -15.58 -12.15
CA ILE A 104 -16.11 -16.48 -12.25
C ILE A 104 -16.08 -17.24 -13.57
N GLU A 105 -17.25 -17.72 -14.03
CA GLU A 105 -17.41 -18.45 -15.27
C GLU A 105 -17.14 -17.63 -16.53
N GLU A 106 -17.22 -16.30 -16.41
CA GLU A 106 -17.03 -15.33 -17.52
C GLU A 106 -15.77 -14.49 -17.36
N HIS A 107 -14.98 -14.75 -16.29
CA HIS A 107 -13.82 -13.92 -15.95
C HIS A 107 -12.71 -14.09 -16.98
N PRO A 108 -12.32 -13.05 -17.75
CA PRO A 108 -11.27 -13.17 -18.77
C PRO A 108 -9.91 -13.47 -18.11
N LEU A 109 -9.16 -14.43 -18.69
CA LEU A 109 -7.82 -14.78 -18.22
C LEU A 109 -6.87 -13.57 -18.22
N GLU A 110 -6.96 -12.71 -19.23
CA GLU A 110 -6.14 -11.49 -19.35
C GLU A 110 -6.41 -10.52 -18.18
N ALA A 111 -7.66 -10.39 -17.76
CA ALA A 111 -8.03 -9.57 -16.62
C ALA A 111 -7.51 -10.16 -15.31
N TRP A 112 -7.59 -11.49 -15.15
CA TRP A 112 -6.97 -12.20 -14.03
C TRP A 112 -5.46 -11.95 -13.99
N LEU A 113 -4.75 -12.19 -15.09
CA LEU A 113 -3.30 -12.01 -15.18
C LEU A 113 -2.90 -10.56 -14.91
N LYS A 114 -3.66 -9.58 -15.44
CA LYS A 114 -3.45 -8.16 -15.17
C LYS A 114 -3.52 -7.83 -13.67
N VAL A 115 -4.52 -8.36 -12.96
CA VAL A 115 -4.68 -8.15 -11.53
C VAL A 115 -3.55 -8.83 -10.76
N MET A 116 -3.24 -10.09 -11.06
CA MET A 116 -2.17 -10.83 -10.39
C MET A 116 -0.79 -10.20 -10.62
N ASN A 117 -0.51 -9.76 -11.84
CA ASN A 117 0.76 -9.12 -12.17
C ASN A 117 0.97 -7.82 -11.39
N LEU A 118 -0.03 -6.95 -11.33
CA LEU A 118 0.13 -5.69 -10.62
C LEU A 118 0.10 -5.87 -9.10
N ASN A 119 -0.87 -6.66 -8.58
CA ASN A 119 -1.10 -6.73 -7.13
C ASN A 119 -0.12 -7.65 -6.40
N LEU A 120 0.48 -8.64 -7.09
CA LEU A 120 1.39 -9.62 -6.49
C LEU A 120 2.77 -9.63 -7.13
N THR A 121 2.88 -9.82 -8.46
CA THR A 121 4.20 -9.93 -9.11
C THR A 121 5.00 -8.64 -8.97
N ALA A 122 4.38 -7.49 -9.22
CA ALA A 122 5.05 -6.20 -9.06
C ALA A 122 5.47 -5.95 -7.61
N MET A 123 4.61 -6.27 -6.63
CA MET A 123 4.92 -6.19 -5.21
C MET A 123 6.11 -7.09 -4.84
N PHE A 124 6.13 -8.33 -5.32
CA PHE A 124 7.24 -9.26 -5.09
C PHE A 124 8.56 -8.68 -5.62
N VAL A 125 8.59 -8.24 -6.90
CA VAL A 125 9.79 -7.69 -7.53
C VAL A 125 10.27 -6.42 -6.80
N THR A 126 9.34 -5.51 -6.45
CA THR A 126 9.70 -4.29 -5.70
C THR A 126 10.30 -4.63 -4.33
N THR A 127 9.66 -5.56 -3.60
CA THR A 127 10.16 -6.02 -2.30
C THR A 127 11.54 -6.64 -2.43
N GLN A 128 11.76 -7.49 -3.45
CA GLN A 128 13.05 -8.12 -3.72
C GLN A 128 14.15 -7.09 -4.03
N GLU A 129 13.87 -6.11 -4.89
CA GLU A 129 14.85 -5.08 -5.27
C GLU A 129 15.20 -4.16 -4.10
N VAL A 130 14.21 -3.66 -3.38
CA VAL A 130 14.44 -2.81 -2.20
C VAL A 130 15.14 -3.60 -1.09
N GLY A 131 14.70 -4.84 -0.86
CA GLY A 131 15.33 -5.74 0.11
C GLY A 131 16.81 -5.94 -0.18
N ARG A 132 17.13 -6.36 -1.41
CA ARG A 132 18.49 -6.68 -1.83
C ARG A 132 19.43 -5.46 -1.81
N ARG A 133 18.94 -4.30 -2.28
CA ARG A 133 19.77 -3.09 -2.43
C ARG A 133 19.88 -2.27 -1.16
N CYS A 134 18.81 -2.25 -0.33
CA CYS A 134 18.73 -1.32 0.79
C CYS A 134 18.63 -1.99 2.14
N MET A 135 17.69 -2.91 2.35
CA MET A 135 17.30 -3.35 3.69
C MET A 135 18.18 -4.46 4.24
N LEU A 136 18.43 -5.52 3.44
CA LEU A 136 19.22 -6.69 3.87
C LEU A 136 20.69 -6.33 4.20
N PRO A 137 21.41 -5.52 3.37
CA PRO A 137 22.79 -5.13 3.71
C PRO A 137 22.87 -4.30 4.98
N ARG A 138 21.87 -3.46 5.26
CA ARG A 138 21.83 -2.59 6.42
C ARG A 138 21.19 -3.23 7.66
N LYS A 139 20.59 -4.42 7.50
CA LYS A 139 19.83 -5.14 8.53
C LYS A 139 18.78 -4.24 9.19
N HIS A 140 18.05 -3.50 8.38
CA HIS A 140 17.03 -2.56 8.83
C HIS A 140 16.04 -2.29 7.70
N GLY A 141 14.75 -2.29 8.02
CA GLY A 141 13.69 -1.91 7.06
C GLY A 141 12.29 -2.12 7.58
N LYS A 142 11.35 -1.38 7.01
CA LYS A 142 9.92 -1.48 7.27
C LYS A 142 9.17 -1.66 5.96
N ILE A 143 8.37 -2.70 5.85
CA ILE A 143 7.56 -2.97 4.66
C ILE A 143 6.09 -2.97 5.06
N ILE A 144 5.30 -2.16 4.35
CA ILE A 144 3.86 -2.03 4.53
C ILE A 144 3.18 -2.46 3.23
N ASN A 145 2.45 -3.56 3.29
CA ASN A 145 1.72 -4.07 2.14
C ASN A 145 0.24 -3.65 2.25
N ILE A 146 -0.31 -3.04 1.20
CA ILE A 146 -1.72 -2.67 1.18
C ILE A 146 -2.51 -3.87 0.65
N ALA A 147 -3.10 -4.61 1.59
CA ALA A 147 -4.03 -5.71 1.33
C ALA A 147 -5.45 -5.17 1.02
N SER A 148 -6.45 -5.79 1.54
CA SER A 148 -7.87 -5.39 1.55
C SER A 148 -8.63 -6.28 2.52
N ILE A 149 -9.73 -5.79 3.06
CA ILE A 149 -10.69 -6.68 3.76
C ILE A 149 -11.18 -7.83 2.85
N LEU A 150 -11.22 -7.63 1.53
CA LEU A 150 -11.55 -8.68 0.56
C LEU A 150 -10.47 -9.76 0.40
N GLY A 151 -9.32 -9.61 1.04
CA GLY A 151 -8.34 -10.67 1.25
C GLY A 151 -8.57 -11.45 2.55
N LEU A 152 -9.37 -10.91 3.48
CA LEU A 152 -9.73 -11.53 4.76
C LEU A 152 -11.08 -12.25 4.67
N VAL A 153 -12.05 -11.64 3.96
CA VAL A 153 -13.41 -12.17 3.78
C VAL A 153 -13.81 -12.17 2.31
N ALA A 154 -14.72 -13.05 1.93
CA ALA A 154 -15.11 -13.19 0.52
C ALA A 154 -15.85 -11.98 -0.05
N GLY A 155 -16.59 -11.25 0.76
CA GLY A 155 -17.48 -10.19 0.30
C GLY A 155 -18.72 -10.77 -0.39
N ALA A 156 -19.85 -10.82 0.27
CA ALA A 156 -21.05 -11.51 -0.20
C ALA A 156 -22.06 -10.55 -0.83
N GLU A 157 -21.69 -9.80 -1.87
CA GLU A 157 -22.69 -9.00 -2.60
C GLU A 157 -23.18 -9.76 -3.82
N ARG A 158 -24.41 -10.26 -3.74
CA ARG A 158 -25.08 -11.02 -4.84
C ARG A 158 -25.49 -10.14 -6.01
N GLU A 159 -25.55 -8.82 -5.84
CA GLU A 159 -26.08 -7.86 -6.79
C GLU A 159 -25.05 -7.31 -7.79
N ARG A 160 -23.79 -7.74 -7.71
CA ARG A 160 -22.70 -7.27 -8.59
C ARG A 160 -21.76 -8.42 -8.98
N PRO A 161 -21.09 -8.30 -10.13
CA PRO A 161 -20.05 -9.24 -10.52
C PRO A 161 -18.97 -9.36 -9.43
N GLY A 162 -18.52 -10.56 -9.15
CA GLY A 162 -17.45 -10.84 -8.20
C GLY A 162 -16.11 -10.24 -8.64
N THR A 163 -15.20 -10.09 -7.69
CA THR A 163 -13.85 -9.58 -7.93
C THR A 163 -12.82 -10.67 -7.62
N ILE A 164 -13.01 -11.88 -8.18
CA ILE A 164 -12.23 -13.08 -7.82
C ILE A 164 -10.71 -12.86 -7.92
N GLY A 165 -10.22 -12.25 -9.01
CA GLY A 165 -8.80 -11.96 -9.18
C GLY A 165 -8.27 -11.00 -8.10
N TYR A 166 -9.04 -9.97 -7.77
CA TYR A 166 -8.68 -9.02 -6.71
C TYR A 166 -8.64 -9.68 -5.33
N ASN A 167 -9.70 -10.38 -4.94
CA ASN A 167 -9.78 -11.07 -3.65
C ASN A 167 -8.64 -12.07 -3.49
N THR A 168 -8.40 -12.89 -4.51
CA THR A 168 -7.30 -13.85 -4.54
C THR A 168 -5.95 -13.15 -4.40
N SER A 169 -5.72 -12.07 -5.15
CA SER A 169 -4.48 -11.32 -5.07
C SER A 169 -4.27 -10.71 -3.67
N LYS A 170 -5.34 -10.18 -3.04
CA LYS A 170 -5.25 -9.59 -1.69
C LYS A 170 -5.09 -10.65 -0.59
N GLY A 171 -5.64 -11.83 -0.75
CA GLY A 171 -5.31 -13.02 0.06
C GLY A 171 -3.84 -13.43 -0.11
N GLY A 172 -3.32 -13.38 -1.34
CA GLY A 172 -1.91 -13.58 -1.65
C GLY A 172 -0.99 -12.56 -0.97
N VAL A 173 -1.38 -11.26 -0.94
CA VAL A 173 -0.65 -10.21 -0.21
C VAL A 173 -0.53 -10.55 1.28
N ILE A 174 -1.59 -11.06 1.90
CA ILE A 174 -1.59 -11.47 3.31
C ILE A 174 -0.60 -12.61 3.56
N SER A 175 -0.63 -13.64 2.73
CA SER A 175 0.30 -14.77 2.80
C SER A 175 1.74 -14.32 2.58
N PHE A 176 1.99 -13.51 1.54
CA PHE A 176 3.29 -12.92 1.24
C PHE A 176 3.85 -12.12 2.43
N THR A 177 3.02 -11.27 3.05
CA THR A 177 3.40 -10.49 4.24
C THR A 177 3.95 -11.37 5.35
N ARG A 178 3.26 -12.44 5.69
CA ARG A 178 3.67 -13.39 6.75
C ARG A 178 4.95 -14.13 6.39
N THR A 179 5.08 -14.56 5.15
CA THR A 179 6.24 -15.32 4.68
C THR A 179 7.50 -14.45 4.70
N VAL A 180 7.46 -13.24 4.13
CA VAL A 180 8.61 -12.34 4.13
C VAL A 180 8.95 -11.86 5.54
N ALA A 181 7.92 -11.62 6.38
CA ALA A 181 8.14 -11.27 7.79
C ALA A 181 8.94 -12.35 8.53
N ALA A 182 8.56 -13.63 8.36
CA ALA A 182 9.26 -14.74 9.00
C ALA A 182 10.70 -14.90 8.48
N GLU A 183 10.91 -14.78 7.16
CA GLU A 183 12.20 -14.95 6.53
C GLU A 183 13.18 -13.81 6.89
N TRP A 184 12.70 -12.55 6.91
CA TRP A 184 13.56 -11.38 7.08
C TRP A 184 13.63 -10.85 8.51
N ALA A 185 12.92 -11.45 9.46
CA ALA A 185 12.99 -11.07 10.88
C ALA A 185 14.43 -11.12 11.45
N GLN A 186 15.22 -12.12 11.04
CA GLN A 186 16.63 -12.25 11.42
C GLN A 186 17.51 -11.07 10.94
N HIS A 187 17.03 -10.29 9.98
CA HIS A 187 17.67 -9.09 9.46
C HIS A 187 17.06 -7.80 10.03
N ASN A 188 16.27 -7.88 11.11
CA ASN A 188 15.61 -6.74 11.72
C ASN A 188 14.74 -5.94 10.72
N ILE A 189 14.04 -6.65 9.82
CA ILE A 189 13.09 -6.08 8.86
C ILE A 189 11.69 -6.48 9.28
N ASN A 190 10.83 -5.48 9.54
CA ASN A 190 9.43 -5.71 9.87
C ASN A 190 8.57 -5.63 8.60
N VAL A 191 7.66 -6.58 8.44
CA VAL A 191 6.76 -6.64 7.28
C VAL A 191 5.35 -6.82 7.79
N ASN A 192 4.48 -5.81 7.55
CA ASN A 192 3.09 -5.83 7.99
C ASN A 192 2.16 -5.43 6.86
N ALA A 193 0.88 -5.70 7.00
CA ALA A 193 -0.13 -5.32 6.02
C ALA A 193 -1.23 -4.49 6.66
N ILE A 194 -1.73 -3.51 5.90
CA ILE A 194 -2.97 -2.80 6.16
C ILE A 194 -4.02 -3.39 5.24
N ALA A 195 -5.20 -3.72 5.76
CA ALA A 195 -6.34 -4.20 5.01
C ALA A 195 -7.48 -3.16 5.05
N PRO A 196 -7.49 -2.19 4.10
CA PRO A 196 -8.53 -1.17 4.07
C PRO A 196 -9.90 -1.76 3.74
N GLY A 197 -10.95 -1.17 4.36
CA GLY A 197 -12.34 -1.33 3.95
C GLY A 197 -12.70 -0.42 2.77
N PHE A 198 -13.89 0.18 2.81
CA PHE A 198 -14.33 1.14 1.79
C PHE A 198 -13.75 2.53 2.05
N PHE A 199 -12.95 2.99 1.09
CA PHE A 199 -12.37 4.35 1.04
C PHE A 199 -12.73 4.99 -0.31
N PRO A 200 -13.07 6.28 -0.34
CA PRO A 200 -13.29 7.01 -1.60
C PRO A 200 -11.97 7.15 -2.37
N THR A 201 -11.87 6.44 -3.48
CA THR A 201 -10.74 6.48 -4.39
C THR A 201 -11.24 6.41 -5.83
N LYS A 202 -10.39 6.69 -6.82
CA LYS A 202 -10.76 6.49 -8.23
C LYS A 202 -11.19 5.05 -8.53
N MET A 203 -10.61 4.07 -7.81
CA MET A 203 -10.94 2.64 -7.96
C MET A 203 -12.33 2.32 -7.41
N THR A 204 -12.73 2.93 -6.30
CA THR A 204 -13.99 2.65 -5.60
C THR A 204 -15.13 3.60 -5.97
N LYS A 205 -14.85 4.67 -6.75
CA LYS A 205 -15.84 5.71 -7.07
C LYS A 205 -17.13 5.13 -7.66
N GLY A 206 -17.03 4.33 -8.73
CA GLY A 206 -18.21 3.72 -9.33
C GLY A 206 -18.95 2.76 -8.40
N LEU A 207 -18.25 2.06 -7.53
CA LEU A 207 -18.86 1.20 -6.52
C LEU A 207 -19.59 2.01 -5.45
N LEU A 208 -18.96 3.08 -4.95
CA LEU A 208 -19.59 3.95 -3.95
C LEU A 208 -20.79 4.71 -4.50
N GLU A 209 -20.78 5.07 -5.78
CA GLU A 209 -21.95 5.65 -6.48
C GLU A 209 -23.13 4.65 -6.53
N ILE A 210 -22.84 3.35 -6.75
CA ILE A 210 -23.89 2.30 -6.77
C ILE A 210 -24.40 2.01 -5.35
N LEU A 211 -23.50 1.91 -4.37
CA LEU A 211 -23.85 1.55 -3.00
C LEU A 211 -24.48 2.71 -2.21
N GLY A 212 -24.14 3.96 -2.55
CA GLY A 212 -24.60 5.13 -1.82
C GLY A 212 -24.38 4.98 -0.30
N ASP A 213 -25.42 5.30 0.49
CA ASP A 213 -25.37 5.20 1.95
C ASP A 213 -25.21 3.76 2.48
N LYS A 214 -25.50 2.74 1.64
CA LYS A 214 -25.27 1.34 2.01
C LYS A 214 -23.78 1.01 2.24
N ALA A 215 -22.86 1.74 1.60
CA ALA A 215 -21.43 1.53 1.84
C ALA A 215 -21.03 1.89 3.29
N ALA A 216 -21.58 2.97 3.81
CA ALA A 216 -21.36 3.42 5.18
C ALA A 216 -22.01 2.46 6.20
N SER A 217 -23.24 2.03 5.94
CA SER A 217 -24.01 1.16 6.86
C SER A 217 -23.44 -0.25 7.01
N LYS A 218 -22.51 -0.66 6.13
CA LYS A 218 -21.78 -1.94 6.27
C LYS A 218 -20.72 -1.94 7.36
N ALA A 219 -20.30 -0.78 7.80
CA ALA A 219 -19.33 -0.66 8.89
C ALA A 219 -20.05 -0.26 10.18
N PRO A 220 -19.79 -0.89 11.33
CA PRO A 220 -20.33 -0.47 12.63
C PRO A 220 -20.10 1.01 12.97
N LEU A 221 -19.01 1.62 12.49
CA LEU A 221 -18.78 3.06 12.63
C LEU A 221 -19.66 3.92 11.70
N ASN A 222 -20.51 3.30 10.88
CA ASN A 222 -21.50 3.93 10.00
C ASN A 222 -20.94 5.05 9.10
N ARG A 223 -19.72 4.86 8.61
CA ARG A 223 -19.06 5.73 7.63
C ARG A 223 -18.06 4.95 6.75
N VAL A 224 -17.71 5.49 5.63
CA VAL A 224 -16.56 5.07 4.84
C VAL A 224 -15.28 5.68 5.42
N GLY A 225 -14.12 5.13 5.08
CA GLY A 225 -12.83 5.67 5.50
C GLY A 225 -12.55 7.04 4.87
N GLY A 226 -11.94 7.93 5.63
CA GLY A 226 -11.54 9.28 5.23
C GLY A 226 -10.04 9.39 4.95
N PRO A 227 -9.56 10.58 4.59
CA PRO A 227 -8.16 10.81 4.20
C PRO A 227 -7.15 10.58 5.33
N GLU A 228 -7.58 10.68 6.59
CA GLU A 228 -6.71 10.55 7.75
C GLU A 228 -6.68 9.12 8.33
N ASP A 229 -7.63 8.25 7.97
CA ASP A 229 -7.85 6.99 8.68
C ASP A 229 -6.74 5.96 8.50
N LEU A 230 -5.88 6.09 7.48
CA LEU A 230 -4.74 5.20 7.25
C LEU A 230 -3.41 5.75 7.81
N LYS A 231 -3.28 7.08 7.98
CA LYS A 231 -2.02 7.75 8.34
C LYS A 231 -1.43 7.18 9.63
N GLY A 232 -2.21 7.14 10.71
CA GLY A 232 -1.73 6.70 12.01
C GLY A 232 -1.18 5.29 12.03
N LEU A 233 -1.87 4.33 11.38
CA LEU A 233 -1.39 2.94 11.29
C LEU A 233 -0.17 2.81 10.37
N ALA A 234 -0.13 3.56 9.27
CA ALA A 234 1.02 3.57 8.36
C ALA A 234 2.28 4.11 9.06
N VAL A 235 2.16 5.21 9.81
CA VAL A 235 3.25 5.76 10.63
C VAL A 235 3.70 4.78 11.70
N LEU A 236 2.76 4.14 12.40
CA LEU A 236 3.11 3.09 13.38
C LEU A 236 3.95 2.00 12.73
N PHE A 237 3.51 1.44 11.60
CA PHE A 237 4.21 0.35 10.93
C PHE A 237 5.55 0.77 10.28
N ALA A 238 5.70 2.03 9.90
CA ALA A 238 6.92 2.60 9.35
C ALA A 238 7.99 2.93 10.42
N SER A 239 7.60 3.07 11.67
CA SER A 239 8.41 3.63 12.74
C SER A 239 8.99 2.56 13.69
N ASP A 240 9.86 2.99 14.60
CA ASP A 240 10.44 2.13 15.63
C ASP A 240 9.42 1.76 16.73
N ALA A 241 8.25 2.45 16.79
CA ALA A 241 7.13 2.08 17.65
C ALA A 241 6.56 0.69 17.33
N SER A 242 6.79 0.19 16.10
CA SER A 242 6.39 -1.17 15.67
C SER A 242 7.56 -2.18 15.66
N ALA A 243 8.68 -1.91 16.35
CA ALA A 243 9.86 -2.78 16.27
C ALA A 243 9.59 -4.25 16.63
N PHE A 244 8.59 -4.53 17.48
CA PHE A 244 8.19 -5.89 17.87
C PHE A 244 6.88 -6.36 17.19
N ILE A 245 6.46 -5.68 16.10
CA ILE A 245 5.27 -6.03 15.32
C ILE A 245 5.72 -6.44 13.92
N THR A 246 5.54 -7.72 13.55
CA THR A 246 5.83 -8.23 12.20
C THR A 246 4.87 -9.35 11.83
N GLY A 247 4.60 -9.51 10.52
CA GLY A 247 3.67 -10.50 9.99
C GLY A 247 2.19 -10.22 10.26
N GLN A 248 1.86 -9.03 10.77
CA GLN A 248 0.49 -8.68 11.14
C GLN A 248 -0.29 -8.11 9.97
N VAL A 249 -1.60 -8.33 10.01
CA VAL A 249 -2.58 -7.78 9.06
C VAL A 249 -3.64 -7.07 9.87
N VAL A 250 -3.72 -5.76 9.73
CA VAL A 250 -4.69 -4.95 10.48
C VAL A 250 -5.74 -4.40 9.53
N ALA A 251 -7.00 -4.75 9.79
CA ALA A 251 -8.14 -4.17 9.08
C ALA A 251 -8.37 -2.72 9.54
N VAL A 252 -8.54 -1.82 8.56
CA VAL A 252 -8.96 -0.43 8.79
C VAL A 252 -10.26 -0.24 8.01
N ASP A 253 -11.37 -0.66 8.59
CA ASP A 253 -12.63 -0.88 7.89
C ASP A 253 -13.88 -0.43 8.67
N GLY A 254 -13.70 0.29 9.76
CA GLY A 254 -14.79 0.71 10.63
C GLY A 254 -15.56 -0.44 11.30
N GLY A 255 -14.95 -1.63 11.36
CA GLY A 255 -15.52 -2.84 11.94
C GLY A 255 -16.32 -3.70 10.94
N ALA A 256 -16.24 -3.43 9.65
CA ALA A 256 -17.03 -4.16 8.63
C ALA A 256 -16.74 -5.68 8.58
N THR A 257 -15.59 -6.13 9.04
CA THR A 257 -15.21 -7.57 9.01
C THR A 257 -15.47 -8.32 10.30
N ILE A 258 -15.98 -7.67 11.35
CA ILE A 258 -16.26 -8.32 12.64
C ILE A 258 -17.75 -8.63 12.87
N ILE A 259 -18.61 -8.34 11.90
CA ILE A 259 -20.08 -8.57 11.95
C ILE A 259 -20.50 -9.45 10.78
#